data_061313a3bc4079ca6873b9811d4cb897
#
_entry.id   061313a3bc4079ca6873b9811d4cb897
#
_cell.length_a   1.000
_cell.length_b   1.000
_cell.length_c   1.000
_cell.angle_alpha   90.00
_cell.angle_beta   90.00
_cell.angle_gamma   90.00
#
_symmetry.space_group_name_H-M   'P 1'
#
loop_
_entity.id
_entity.type
_entity.pdbx_description
1 polymer ?
#
loop_
_entity_poly.entity_id
_entity_poly.type
_entity_poly.pdbx_seq_one_letter_code
_entity_poly.pdbx_strand_id
1 'polypeptide(L)'
;NYGCPVKKVACKGAGAGILQDIPKMVSMTKEIVEAVDLPVTVKTRLGWDDNSKYIVEVAERLQDVGIKAISIHGRTRAQMYKGEADWSLIRAVKENPNMHIPVFGNGDIDTPEKALAYRKEYGVDGIMIGRGSIGNPWIFDEIKHYFATGEHLPSPTVSDRVEAARAHLVHSLEWKGERLGVVEMRRHYANYFRGLPHFKQHRLVLVTEEKPAALHAELDKVAQTYADGIPNA
;
A
#
# COMPACT_ATOMS: atom_id res chain seq x y z
N ASN A 1 8.15 10.14 5.82
CA ASN A 1 6.74 9.75 5.62
C ASN A 1 5.82 10.72 6.34
N TYR A 2 5.11 11.54 5.57
CA TYR A 2 4.16 12.56 6.04
C TYR A 2 2.69 12.16 5.75
N GLY A 3 2.40 10.87 5.59
CA GLY A 3 1.07 10.39 5.23
C GLY A 3 0.29 9.64 6.33
N CYS A 4 0.91 9.33 7.49
CA CYS A 4 0.24 8.57 8.55
C CYS A 4 -0.92 9.37 9.18
N PRO A 5 -2.20 8.91 9.03
CA PRO A 5 -3.35 9.67 9.51
C PRO A 5 -3.75 9.34 10.95
N VAL A 6 -3.10 8.34 11.56
CA VAL A 6 -3.50 7.80 12.87
C VAL A 6 -3.43 8.87 13.95
N LYS A 7 -4.51 9.03 14.74
CA LYS A 7 -4.67 10.10 15.73
C LYS A 7 -3.46 10.24 16.66
N LYS A 8 -2.98 9.13 17.24
CA LYS A 8 -1.84 9.14 18.17
C LYS A 8 -0.51 9.64 17.57
N VAL A 9 -0.39 9.64 16.22
CA VAL A 9 0.76 10.16 15.48
C VAL A 9 0.48 11.60 15.02
N ALA A 10 -0.64 11.82 14.35
CA ALA A 10 -0.97 13.09 13.73
C ALA A 10 -1.22 14.21 14.75
N CYS A 11 -1.83 13.92 15.91
CA CYS A 11 -2.03 14.91 16.97
C CYS A 11 -0.72 15.36 17.65
N LYS A 12 0.39 14.66 17.41
CA LYS A 12 1.73 15.06 17.89
C LYS A 12 2.52 15.85 16.84
N GLY A 13 1.89 16.26 15.74
CA GLY A 13 2.53 16.96 14.63
C GLY A 13 3.38 16.05 13.72
N ALA A 14 3.34 14.72 13.92
CA ALA A 14 4.08 13.75 13.10
C ALA A 14 3.20 13.13 12.01
N GLY A 15 3.80 12.43 11.05
CA GLY A 15 3.07 11.86 9.91
C GLY A 15 2.25 12.94 9.19
N ALA A 16 0.94 12.69 8.97
CA ALA A 16 0.07 13.69 8.33
C ALA A 16 -0.24 14.92 9.21
N GLY A 17 0.15 14.92 10.48
CA GLY A 17 0.03 16.08 11.37
C GLY A 17 0.87 17.27 10.93
N ILE A 18 2.01 17.02 10.28
CA ILE A 18 2.90 18.06 9.76
C ILE A 18 2.26 18.90 8.64
N LEU A 19 1.22 18.39 7.99
CA LEU A 19 0.47 19.16 6.97
C LEU A 19 -0.24 20.40 7.50
N GLN A 20 -0.28 20.58 8.81
CA GLN A 20 -0.75 21.80 9.47
C GLN A 20 0.36 22.87 9.64
N ASP A 21 1.64 22.49 9.39
CA ASP A 21 2.80 23.35 9.51
C ASP A 21 3.75 23.10 8.33
N ILE A 22 3.38 23.63 7.16
CA ILE A 22 4.16 23.45 5.92
C ILE A 22 5.57 24.02 6.02
N PRO A 23 5.83 25.19 6.62
CA PRO A 23 7.20 25.68 6.81
C PRO A 23 8.08 24.68 7.56
N LYS A 24 7.58 24.09 8.63
CA LYS A 24 8.30 23.06 9.39
C LYS A 24 8.52 21.78 8.58
N MET A 25 7.50 21.33 7.82
CA MET A 25 7.62 20.18 6.92
C MET A 25 8.77 20.37 5.92
N VAL A 26 8.87 21.54 5.30
CA VAL A 26 9.90 21.89 4.32
C VAL A 26 11.27 21.98 4.99
N SER A 27 11.39 22.66 6.14
CA SER A 27 12.66 22.77 6.89
C SER A 27 13.19 21.39 7.31
N MET A 28 12.36 20.55 7.92
CA MET A 28 12.77 19.19 8.31
C MET A 28 13.20 18.35 7.10
N THR A 29 12.51 18.49 5.96
CA THR A 29 12.87 17.75 4.75
C THR A 29 14.22 18.22 4.21
N LYS A 30 14.47 19.53 4.22
CA LYS A 30 15.77 20.12 3.83
C LYS A 30 16.90 19.57 4.69
N GLU A 31 16.75 19.59 6.01
CA GLU A 31 17.75 19.06 6.94
C GLU A 31 18.06 17.57 6.67
N ILE A 32 17.04 16.76 6.34
CA ILE A 32 17.23 15.34 5.98
C ILE A 32 17.99 15.23 4.66
N VAL A 33 17.62 16.00 3.65
CA VAL A 33 18.29 15.97 2.33
C VAL A 33 19.76 16.36 2.46
N GLU A 34 20.07 17.39 3.26
CA GLU A 34 21.42 17.86 3.49
C GLU A 34 22.28 16.92 4.34
N ALA A 35 21.65 16.07 5.15
CA ALA A 35 22.34 15.16 6.08
C ALA A 35 22.76 13.82 5.45
N VAL A 36 22.31 13.48 4.22
CA VAL A 36 22.58 12.18 3.61
C VAL A 36 22.91 12.30 2.12
N ASP A 37 23.81 11.45 1.62
CA ASP A 37 24.12 11.33 0.20
C ASP A 37 23.15 10.42 -0.58
N LEU A 38 22.11 9.93 0.08
CA LEU A 38 21.10 9.04 -0.51
C LEU A 38 19.93 9.85 -1.12
N PRO A 39 19.28 9.34 -2.16
CA PRO A 39 18.07 9.95 -2.68
C PRO A 39 16.96 9.99 -1.61
N VAL A 40 16.52 11.17 -1.24
CA VAL A 40 15.40 11.37 -0.31
C VAL A 40 14.10 11.46 -1.11
N THR A 41 13.09 10.70 -0.73
CA THR A 41 11.75 10.77 -1.31
C THR A 41 10.71 11.04 -0.23
N VAL A 42 9.59 11.66 -0.62
CA VAL A 42 8.51 11.97 0.30
C VAL A 42 7.24 11.22 -0.06
N LYS A 43 6.57 10.64 0.94
CA LYS A 43 5.19 10.17 0.82
C LYS A 43 4.28 11.03 1.71
N THR A 44 3.19 11.57 1.11
CA THR A 44 2.27 12.46 1.79
C THR A 44 0.81 12.27 1.37
N ARG A 45 -0.07 13.18 1.78
CA ARG A 45 -1.49 13.26 1.45
C ARG A 45 -1.82 14.62 0.82
N LEU A 46 -3.07 14.81 0.35
CA LEU A 46 -3.54 16.05 -0.25
C LEU A 46 -3.49 17.25 0.70
N GLY A 47 -3.64 17.01 2.00
CA GLY A 47 -3.69 18.02 3.04
C GLY A 47 -4.19 17.45 4.37
N TRP A 48 -4.39 18.32 5.35
CA TRP A 48 -4.95 17.97 6.66
C TRP A 48 -6.44 17.63 6.55
N ASP A 49 -7.22 18.52 5.92
CA ASP A 49 -8.67 18.42 5.70
C ASP A 49 -9.06 19.04 4.35
N ASP A 50 -10.36 19.15 4.08
CA ASP A 50 -10.86 19.67 2.80
C ASP A 50 -10.57 21.16 2.58
N ASN A 51 -10.34 21.94 3.65
CA ASN A 51 -10.02 23.37 3.57
C ASN A 51 -8.51 23.63 3.43
N SER A 52 -7.67 22.59 3.54
CA SER A 52 -6.20 22.72 3.58
C SER A 52 -5.50 21.74 2.61
N LYS A 53 -6.04 21.58 1.41
CA LYS A 53 -5.46 20.75 0.34
C LYS A 53 -4.39 21.52 -0.44
N TYR A 54 -3.24 21.78 0.17
CA TYR A 54 -2.16 22.56 -0.42
C TYR A 54 -1.10 21.73 -1.16
N ILE A 55 -1.45 20.51 -1.60
CA ILE A 55 -0.47 19.55 -2.13
C ILE A 55 0.33 20.07 -3.31
N VAL A 56 -0.24 20.91 -4.19
CA VAL A 56 0.48 21.44 -5.36
C VAL A 56 1.64 22.32 -4.90
N GLU A 57 1.39 23.29 -4.03
CA GLU A 57 2.41 24.16 -3.45
C GLU A 57 3.41 23.35 -2.60
N VAL A 58 2.91 22.42 -1.79
CA VAL A 58 3.75 21.56 -0.93
C VAL A 58 4.72 20.73 -1.76
N ALA A 59 4.26 20.15 -2.86
CA ALA A 59 5.11 19.33 -3.74
C ALA A 59 6.25 20.14 -4.36
N GLU A 60 5.96 21.34 -4.86
CA GLU A 60 6.94 22.26 -5.41
C GLU A 60 7.98 22.65 -4.35
N ARG A 61 7.56 23.12 -3.18
CA ARG A 61 8.45 23.49 -2.07
C ARG A 61 9.33 22.33 -1.57
N LEU A 62 8.81 21.10 -1.59
CA LEU A 62 9.60 19.91 -1.22
C LEU A 62 10.61 19.56 -2.31
N GLN A 63 10.26 19.71 -3.58
CA GLN A 63 11.22 19.57 -4.68
C GLN A 63 12.36 20.56 -4.56
N ASP A 64 12.07 21.83 -4.27
CA ASP A 64 13.06 22.91 -4.15
C ASP A 64 14.10 22.64 -3.07
N VAL A 65 13.74 21.91 -2.00
CA VAL A 65 14.73 21.49 -0.99
C VAL A 65 15.43 20.17 -1.32
N GLY A 66 15.20 19.60 -2.52
CA GLY A 66 16.06 18.57 -3.11
C GLY A 66 15.57 17.14 -3.02
N ILE A 67 14.28 16.87 -2.70
CA ILE A 67 13.74 15.51 -2.79
C ILE A 67 13.81 14.99 -4.24
N LYS A 68 13.90 13.67 -4.41
CA LYS A 68 14.07 13.03 -5.73
C LYS A 68 12.81 12.42 -6.30
N ALA A 69 11.76 12.25 -5.50
CA ALA A 69 10.43 11.82 -5.94
C ALA A 69 9.39 12.10 -4.86
N ILE A 70 8.13 12.21 -5.27
CA ILE A 70 7.01 12.38 -4.34
C ILE A 70 5.91 11.35 -4.63
N SER A 71 5.37 10.74 -3.56
CA SER A 71 4.19 9.86 -3.62
C SER A 71 3.02 10.51 -2.90
N ILE A 72 1.89 10.65 -3.56
CA ILE A 72 0.75 11.41 -3.04
C ILE A 72 -0.46 10.48 -2.91
N HIS A 73 -1.00 10.34 -1.70
CA HIS A 73 -2.27 9.67 -1.47
C HIS A 73 -3.41 10.66 -1.73
N GLY A 74 -4.34 10.29 -2.62
CA GLY A 74 -5.49 11.10 -3.04
C GLY A 74 -6.57 11.28 -1.97
N ARG A 75 -6.18 11.34 -0.69
CA ARG A 75 -7.06 11.65 0.45
C ARG A 75 -6.40 12.62 1.42
N THR A 76 -7.20 13.41 2.11
CA THR A 76 -6.72 14.21 3.24
C THR A 76 -6.49 13.33 4.48
N ARG A 77 -5.83 13.90 5.50
CA ARG A 77 -5.71 13.23 6.81
C ARG A 77 -7.08 12.99 7.44
N ALA A 78 -7.99 13.95 7.37
CA ALA A 78 -9.33 13.85 7.96
C ALA A 78 -10.17 12.73 7.36
N GLN A 79 -10.06 12.50 6.06
CA GLN A 79 -10.74 11.40 5.37
C GLN A 79 -10.23 10.03 5.84
N MET A 80 -8.98 9.91 6.28
CA MET A 80 -8.32 8.62 6.55
C MET A 80 -8.42 7.66 5.34
N TYR A 81 -9.45 6.79 5.30
CA TYR A 81 -9.76 5.86 4.22
C TYR A 81 -11.23 5.94 3.75
N LYS A 82 -11.98 6.94 4.23
CA LYS A 82 -13.38 7.14 3.83
C LYS A 82 -13.48 7.76 2.45
N GLY A 83 -14.59 7.47 1.75
CA GLY A 83 -14.84 7.95 0.41
C GLY A 83 -13.84 7.39 -0.61
N GLU A 84 -13.75 8.02 -1.76
CA GLU A 84 -12.81 7.67 -2.84
C GLU A 84 -11.57 8.56 -2.80
N ALA A 85 -10.46 8.06 -3.32
CA ALA A 85 -9.25 8.85 -3.50
C ALA A 85 -9.43 9.82 -4.67
N ASP A 86 -9.25 11.10 -4.40
CA ASP A 86 -9.29 12.16 -5.41
C ASP A 86 -7.90 12.31 -6.05
N TRP A 87 -7.78 11.94 -7.31
CA TRP A 87 -6.54 12.05 -8.07
C TRP A 87 -6.40 13.35 -8.85
N SER A 88 -7.43 14.22 -8.86
CA SER A 88 -7.40 15.50 -9.58
C SER A 88 -6.25 16.40 -9.15
N LEU A 89 -6.00 16.47 -7.83
CA LEU A 89 -4.88 17.24 -7.29
C LEU A 89 -3.52 16.57 -7.51
N ILE A 90 -3.47 15.24 -7.63
CA ILE A 90 -2.23 14.53 -8.03
C ILE A 90 -1.89 14.90 -9.47
N ARG A 91 -2.89 14.93 -10.35
CA ARG A 91 -2.75 15.45 -11.72
C ARG A 91 -2.25 16.89 -11.72
N ALA A 92 -2.86 17.77 -10.92
CA ALA A 92 -2.44 19.16 -10.83
C ALA A 92 -0.98 19.32 -10.39
N VAL A 93 -0.48 18.45 -9.51
CA VAL A 93 0.95 18.39 -9.17
C VAL A 93 1.78 17.96 -10.38
N LYS A 94 1.35 16.92 -11.10
CA LYS A 94 2.09 16.41 -12.27
C LYS A 94 2.12 17.41 -13.43
N GLU A 95 1.02 18.13 -13.65
CA GLU A 95 0.88 19.14 -14.72
C GLU A 95 1.50 20.50 -14.35
N ASN A 96 1.93 20.69 -13.10
CA ASN A 96 2.60 21.91 -12.69
C ASN A 96 3.94 22.05 -13.45
N PRO A 97 4.14 23.12 -14.27
CA PRO A 97 5.34 23.30 -15.08
C PRO A 97 6.64 23.38 -14.27
N ASN A 98 6.54 23.71 -12.98
CA ASN A 98 7.69 23.77 -12.07
C ASN A 98 8.04 22.39 -11.47
N MET A 99 7.25 21.34 -11.70
CA MET A 99 7.53 19.99 -11.19
C MET A 99 8.40 19.20 -12.19
N HIS A 100 9.60 18.82 -11.74
CA HIS A 100 10.58 18.11 -12.57
C HIS A 100 10.94 16.72 -12.04
N ILE A 101 10.52 16.40 -10.79
CA ILE A 101 10.76 15.09 -10.19
C ILE A 101 9.60 14.12 -10.47
N PRO A 102 9.84 12.79 -10.41
CA PRO A 102 8.77 11.81 -10.53
C PRO A 102 7.66 11.97 -9.49
N VAL A 103 6.40 11.92 -9.98
CA VAL A 103 5.18 11.97 -9.17
C VAL A 103 4.50 10.61 -9.21
N PHE A 104 4.32 9.99 -8.04
CA PHE A 104 3.63 8.72 -7.88
C PHE A 104 2.24 8.94 -7.28
N GLY A 105 1.21 8.45 -7.99
CA GLY A 105 -0.16 8.48 -7.48
C GLY A 105 -0.45 7.27 -6.58
N ASN A 106 -1.20 7.49 -5.52
CA ASN A 106 -1.62 6.47 -4.57
C ASN A 106 -3.09 6.64 -4.16
N GLY A 107 -3.79 5.55 -4.04
CA GLY A 107 -5.17 5.48 -3.53
C GLY A 107 -6.08 4.67 -4.42
N ASP A 108 -6.74 3.68 -3.83
CA ASP A 108 -7.82 2.85 -4.40
C ASP A 108 -7.46 2.06 -5.67
N ILE A 109 -6.18 1.81 -5.91
CA ILE A 109 -5.73 0.94 -7.00
C ILE A 109 -5.74 -0.50 -6.50
N ASP A 110 -6.57 -1.32 -7.12
CA ASP A 110 -6.86 -2.70 -6.75
C ASP A 110 -6.96 -3.65 -7.96
N THR A 111 -6.95 -3.12 -9.19
CA THR A 111 -6.94 -3.91 -10.42
C THR A 111 -5.95 -3.36 -11.44
N PRO A 112 -5.48 -4.18 -12.41
CA PRO A 112 -4.62 -3.74 -13.51
C PRO A 112 -5.24 -2.68 -14.41
N GLU A 113 -6.54 -2.80 -14.72
CA GLU A 113 -7.26 -1.86 -15.55
C GLU A 113 -7.30 -0.49 -14.92
N LYS A 114 -7.64 -0.43 -13.62
CA LYS A 114 -7.70 0.82 -12.87
C LYS A 114 -6.32 1.47 -12.77
N ALA A 115 -5.28 0.66 -12.58
CA ALA A 115 -3.90 1.14 -12.60
C ALA A 115 -3.56 1.79 -13.96
N LEU A 116 -3.90 1.13 -15.07
CA LEU A 116 -3.64 1.66 -16.42
C LEU A 116 -4.48 2.91 -16.71
N ALA A 117 -5.78 2.87 -16.37
CA ALA A 117 -6.68 4.00 -16.56
C ALA A 117 -6.18 5.24 -15.81
N TYR A 118 -5.86 5.08 -14.53
CA TYR A 118 -5.41 6.20 -13.70
C TYR A 118 -4.04 6.72 -14.12
N ARG A 119 -3.10 5.83 -14.53
CA ARG A 119 -1.82 6.29 -15.07
C ARG A 119 -1.99 7.13 -16.32
N LYS A 120 -2.89 6.72 -17.24
CA LYS A 120 -3.16 7.46 -18.48
C LYS A 120 -3.91 8.76 -18.22
N GLU A 121 -4.94 8.71 -17.38
CA GLU A 121 -5.80 9.85 -17.10
C GLU A 121 -5.09 10.96 -16.34
N TYR A 122 -4.32 10.59 -15.30
CA TYR A 122 -3.67 11.56 -14.41
C TYR A 122 -2.19 11.80 -14.72
N GLY A 123 -1.63 11.14 -15.73
CA GLY A 123 -0.30 11.39 -16.27
C GLY A 123 0.88 11.11 -15.32
N VAL A 124 0.64 10.40 -14.20
CA VAL A 124 1.67 10.13 -13.18
C VAL A 124 2.79 9.22 -13.70
N ASP A 125 4.00 9.39 -13.19
CA ASP A 125 5.17 8.61 -13.58
C ASP A 125 5.10 7.17 -13.06
N GLY A 126 4.41 6.97 -11.92
CA GLY A 126 4.22 5.65 -11.34
C GLY A 126 3.02 5.58 -10.42
N ILE A 127 2.67 4.35 -10.03
CA ILE A 127 1.54 4.05 -9.16
C ILE A 127 2.05 3.35 -7.91
N MET A 128 1.67 3.87 -6.75
CA MET A 128 1.93 3.22 -5.47
C MET A 128 0.68 2.47 -5.01
N ILE A 129 0.83 1.17 -4.75
CA ILE A 129 -0.25 0.30 -4.28
C ILE A 129 -0.05 0.00 -2.80
N GLY A 130 -1.10 0.17 -2.02
CA GLY A 130 -1.12 -0.17 -0.60
C GLY A 130 -2.05 -1.35 -0.33
N ARG A 131 -3.28 -1.08 0.05
CA ARG A 131 -4.25 -2.11 0.47
C ARG A 131 -4.53 -3.18 -0.58
N GLY A 132 -4.46 -2.84 -1.87
CA GLY A 132 -4.66 -3.79 -2.97
C GLY A 132 -3.65 -4.93 -3.01
N SER A 133 -2.46 -4.75 -2.41
CA SER A 133 -1.44 -5.81 -2.34
C SER A 133 -1.53 -6.71 -1.11
N ILE A 134 -2.42 -6.40 -0.15
CA ILE A 134 -2.56 -7.19 1.07
C ILE A 134 -3.25 -8.52 0.74
N GLY A 135 -2.51 -9.63 0.86
CA GLY A 135 -2.96 -10.97 0.45
C GLY A 135 -3.04 -11.17 -1.07
N ASN A 136 -2.56 -10.21 -1.83
CA ASN A 136 -2.42 -10.27 -3.28
C ASN A 136 -1.07 -9.67 -3.74
N PRO A 137 0.06 -10.31 -3.44
CA PRO A 137 1.37 -9.82 -3.88
C PRO A 137 1.53 -9.86 -5.41
N TRP A 138 0.76 -10.68 -6.11
CA TRP A 138 0.80 -10.84 -7.58
C TRP A 138 0.32 -9.59 -8.33
N ILE A 139 -0.42 -8.69 -7.69
CA ILE A 139 -0.96 -7.47 -8.32
C ILE A 139 0.11 -6.65 -9.05
N PHE A 140 1.35 -6.66 -8.56
CA PHE A 140 2.44 -5.91 -9.20
C PHE A 140 2.85 -6.51 -10.55
N ASP A 141 2.93 -7.83 -10.65
CA ASP A 141 3.27 -8.51 -11.89
C ASP A 141 2.07 -8.53 -12.85
N GLU A 142 0.85 -8.68 -12.34
CA GLU A 142 -0.39 -8.52 -13.11
C GLU A 142 -0.45 -7.14 -13.78
N ILE A 143 -0.19 -6.06 -13.04
CA ILE A 143 -0.19 -4.70 -13.57
C ILE A 143 0.90 -4.51 -14.61
N LYS A 144 2.13 -4.97 -14.36
CA LYS A 144 3.23 -4.88 -15.32
C LYS A 144 2.90 -5.62 -16.62
N HIS A 145 2.37 -6.84 -16.50
CA HIS A 145 1.96 -7.64 -17.65
C HIS A 145 0.84 -6.95 -18.44
N TYR A 146 -0.20 -6.50 -17.75
CA TYR A 146 -1.32 -5.79 -18.36
C TYR A 146 -0.90 -4.47 -19.03
N PHE A 147 0.06 -3.74 -18.47
CA PHE A 147 0.62 -2.54 -19.09
C PHE A 147 1.37 -2.85 -20.39
N ALA A 148 2.01 -4.00 -20.47
CA ALA A 148 2.79 -4.41 -21.63
C ALA A 148 1.94 -5.04 -22.74
N THR A 149 0.91 -5.80 -22.40
CA THR A 149 0.17 -6.66 -23.34
C THR A 149 -1.31 -6.31 -23.50
N GLY A 150 -1.91 -5.70 -22.50
CA GLY A 150 -3.37 -5.53 -22.39
C GLY A 150 -4.10 -6.79 -21.94
N GLU A 151 -3.39 -7.86 -21.59
CA GLU A 151 -3.94 -9.14 -21.18
C GLU A 151 -3.70 -9.41 -19.69
N HIS A 152 -4.56 -10.24 -19.08
CA HIS A 152 -4.42 -10.67 -17.70
C HIS A 152 -3.52 -11.88 -17.57
N LEU A 153 -2.75 -11.94 -16.49
CA LEU A 153 -2.13 -13.18 -16.03
C LEU A 153 -3.20 -14.15 -15.48
N PRO A 154 -2.97 -15.46 -15.56
CA PRO A 154 -3.80 -16.43 -14.85
C PRO A 154 -3.88 -16.09 -13.35
N SER A 155 -5.08 -16.20 -12.78
CA SER A 155 -5.25 -15.98 -11.35
C SER A 155 -4.45 -16.99 -10.53
N PRO A 156 -3.84 -16.59 -9.41
CA PRO A 156 -3.11 -17.51 -8.55
C PRO A 156 -4.03 -18.62 -8.03
N THR A 157 -3.56 -19.85 -8.12
CA THR A 157 -4.25 -21.03 -7.57
C THR A 157 -4.31 -20.97 -6.04
N VAL A 158 -5.11 -21.83 -5.41
CA VAL A 158 -5.11 -21.94 -3.95
C VAL A 158 -3.75 -22.40 -3.43
N SER A 159 -3.06 -23.29 -4.16
CA SER A 159 -1.71 -23.71 -3.84
C SER A 159 -0.73 -22.52 -3.82
N ASP A 160 -0.77 -21.65 -4.83
CA ASP A 160 0.08 -20.44 -4.87
C ASP A 160 -0.19 -19.53 -3.66
N ARG A 161 -1.46 -19.38 -3.30
CA ARG A 161 -1.86 -18.56 -2.13
C ARG A 161 -1.37 -19.17 -0.81
N VAL A 162 -1.39 -20.50 -0.70
CA VAL A 162 -0.86 -21.23 0.46
C VAL A 162 0.65 -21.03 0.56
N GLU A 163 1.38 -21.19 -0.52
CA GLU A 163 2.84 -21.01 -0.53
C GLU A 163 3.24 -19.56 -0.21
N ALA A 164 2.54 -18.58 -0.76
CA ALA A 164 2.77 -17.16 -0.42
C ALA A 164 2.47 -16.87 1.06
N ALA A 165 1.38 -17.41 1.60
CA ALA A 165 1.04 -17.25 3.02
C ALA A 165 2.05 -17.95 3.94
N ARG A 166 2.57 -19.12 3.53
CA ARG A 166 3.63 -19.86 4.22
C ARG A 166 4.94 -19.09 4.25
N ALA A 167 5.39 -18.59 3.11
CA ALA A 167 6.60 -17.78 3.01
C ALA A 167 6.48 -16.50 3.85
N HIS A 168 5.31 -15.85 3.82
CA HIS A 168 5.05 -14.68 4.64
C HIS A 168 5.11 -14.99 6.15
N LEU A 169 4.56 -16.13 6.59
CA LEU A 169 4.66 -16.58 7.98
C LEU A 169 6.14 -16.78 8.37
N VAL A 170 6.92 -17.49 7.58
CA VAL A 170 8.36 -17.73 7.83
C VAL A 170 9.09 -16.39 8.01
N HIS A 171 8.97 -15.47 7.06
CA HIS A 171 9.63 -14.17 7.16
C HIS A 171 9.13 -13.32 8.35
N SER A 172 7.84 -13.44 8.69
CA SER A 172 7.28 -12.74 9.86
C SER A 172 7.87 -13.27 11.18
N LEU A 173 8.08 -14.60 11.27
CA LEU A 173 8.71 -15.25 12.43
C LEU A 173 10.19 -14.86 12.55
N GLU A 174 10.95 -14.88 11.45
CA GLU A 174 12.36 -14.49 11.40
C GLU A 174 12.57 -13.04 11.81
N TRP A 175 11.74 -12.14 11.29
CA TRP A 175 11.86 -10.70 11.56
C TRP A 175 11.43 -10.30 12.97
N LYS A 176 10.30 -10.86 13.47
CA LYS A 176 9.58 -10.33 14.65
C LYS A 176 9.59 -11.30 15.84
N GLY A 177 10.14 -12.48 15.65
CA GLY A 177 10.03 -13.58 16.61
C GLY A 177 8.66 -14.25 16.57
N GLU A 178 8.56 -15.40 17.24
CA GLU A 178 7.43 -16.30 17.15
C GLU A 178 6.09 -15.64 17.52
N ARG A 179 6.01 -15.01 18.69
CA ARG A 179 4.75 -14.44 19.20
C ARG A 179 4.19 -13.34 18.31
N LEU A 180 5.01 -12.35 17.95
CA LEU A 180 4.55 -11.22 17.14
C LEU A 180 4.36 -11.63 15.68
N GLY A 181 5.22 -12.49 15.16
CA GLY A 181 5.11 -13.02 13.82
C GLY A 181 3.79 -13.73 13.58
N VAL A 182 3.38 -14.63 14.51
CA VAL A 182 2.09 -15.31 14.46
C VAL A 182 0.92 -14.32 14.54
N VAL A 183 0.94 -13.41 15.53
CA VAL A 183 -0.17 -12.46 15.75
C VAL A 183 -0.38 -11.54 14.55
N GLU A 184 0.68 -11.07 13.92
CA GLU A 184 0.55 -10.20 12.76
C GLU A 184 0.03 -10.90 11.51
N MET A 185 0.33 -12.19 11.34
CA MET A 185 -0.18 -12.98 10.22
C MET A 185 -1.71 -13.16 10.23
N ARG A 186 -2.37 -13.09 11.39
CA ARG A 186 -3.83 -13.27 11.53
C ARG A 186 -4.64 -12.39 10.59
N ARG A 187 -4.24 -11.13 10.41
CA ARG A 187 -4.91 -10.20 9.48
C ARG A 187 -4.66 -10.52 8.00
N HIS A 188 -3.55 -11.20 7.70
CA HIS A 188 -3.15 -11.51 6.32
C HIS A 188 -3.84 -12.76 5.79
N TYR A 189 -4.05 -13.79 6.60
CA TYR A 189 -4.72 -15.03 6.18
C TYR A 189 -6.11 -14.78 5.60
N ALA A 190 -6.91 -13.90 6.22
CA ALA A 190 -8.22 -13.53 5.71
C ALA A 190 -8.20 -12.89 4.31
N ASN A 191 -7.08 -12.31 3.90
CA ASN A 191 -6.92 -11.70 2.58
C ASN A 191 -6.36 -12.71 1.56
N TYR A 192 -5.38 -13.53 1.92
CA TYR A 192 -4.87 -14.60 1.05
C TYR A 192 -5.96 -15.57 0.59
N PHE A 193 -6.89 -15.90 1.49
CA PHE A 193 -7.93 -16.91 1.25
C PHE A 193 -9.33 -16.31 1.08
N ARG A 194 -9.41 -15.03 0.71
CA ARG A 194 -10.69 -14.37 0.44
C ARG A 194 -11.42 -15.05 -0.71
N GLY A 195 -12.73 -15.28 -0.52
CA GLY A 195 -13.61 -15.83 -1.54
C GLY A 195 -13.59 -17.37 -1.64
N LEU A 196 -12.82 -18.08 -0.82
CA LEU A 196 -12.86 -19.53 -0.80
C LEU A 196 -14.15 -20.02 -0.08
N PRO A 197 -14.97 -20.88 -0.73
CA PRO A 197 -16.15 -21.48 -0.12
C PRO A 197 -15.73 -22.40 1.04
N HIS A 198 -16.58 -22.52 2.05
CA HIS A 198 -16.37 -23.42 3.21
C HIS A 198 -15.08 -23.15 4.02
N PHE A 199 -14.42 -22.03 3.84
CA PHE A 199 -13.14 -21.70 4.48
C PHE A 199 -13.24 -21.37 5.99
N LYS A 200 -14.45 -21.30 6.57
CA LYS A 200 -14.68 -20.82 7.95
C LYS A 200 -13.86 -21.57 9.01
N GLN A 201 -13.75 -22.90 8.90
CA GLN A 201 -13.02 -23.72 9.89
C GLN A 201 -11.49 -23.47 9.77
N HIS A 202 -10.94 -23.49 8.58
CA HIS A 202 -9.54 -23.16 8.34
C HIS A 202 -9.19 -21.75 8.83
N ARG A 203 -10.06 -20.78 8.54
CA ARG A 203 -9.89 -19.40 9.04
C ARG A 203 -9.84 -19.35 10.56
N LEU A 204 -10.73 -20.08 11.27
CA LEU A 204 -10.74 -20.08 12.72
C LEU A 204 -9.39 -20.55 13.27
N VAL A 205 -8.87 -21.67 12.78
CA VAL A 205 -7.55 -22.18 13.20
C VAL A 205 -6.46 -21.15 12.90
N LEU A 206 -6.36 -20.65 11.66
CA LEU A 206 -5.33 -19.72 11.23
C LEU A 206 -5.30 -18.40 12.03
N VAL A 207 -6.43 -17.97 12.62
CA VAL A 207 -6.46 -16.70 13.40
C VAL A 207 -6.41 -16.91 14.91
N THR A 208 -6.54 -18.14 15.41
CA THR A 208 -6.52 -18.45 16.87
C THR A 208 -5.30 -19.23 17.29
N GLU A 209 -4.73 -20.07 16.41
CA GLU A 209 -3.56 -20.88 16.72
C GLU A 209 -2.33 -19.98 17.00
N GLU A 210 -1.49 -20.44 17.93
CA GLU A 210 -0.30 -19.70 18.38
C GLU A 210 1.00 -20.41 18.00
N LYS A 211 0.94 -21.72 17.68
CA LYS A 211 2.12 -22.53 17.36
C LYS A 211 2.40 -22.51 15.85
N PRO A 212 3.59 -22.05 15.40
CA PRO A 212 3.92 -22.02 13.98
C PRO A 212 3.79 -23.37 13.27
N ALA A 213 4.19 -24.46 13.92
CA ALA A 213 4.06 -25.79 13.33
C ALA A 213 2.60 -26.19 13.04
N ALA A 214 1.67 -25.82 13.94
CA ALA A 214 0.25 -26.09 13.73
C ALA A 214 -0.35 -25.20 12.62
N LEU A 215 0.13 -23.95 12.49
CA LEU A 215 -0.24 -23.07 11.38
C LEU A 215 0.24 -23.61 10.03
N HIS A 216 1.47 -24.14 9.95
CA HIS A 216 1.97 -24.81 8.75
C HIS A 216 1.12 -26.05 8.39
N ALA A 217 0.79 -26.89 9.37
CA ALA A 217 -0.07 -28.04 9.18
C ALA A 217 -1.49 -27.65 8.70
N GLU A 218 -2.03 -26.53 9.20
CA GLU A 218 -3.32 -26.04 8.74
C GLU A 218 -3.25 -25.50 7.30
N LEU A 219 -2.16 -24.84 6.91
CA LEU A 219 -1.93 -24.43 5.53
C LEU A 219 -1.83 -25.65 4.58
N ASP A 220 -1.23 -26.77 5.03
CA ASP A 220 -1.22 -28.03 4.27
C ASP A 220 -2.63 -28.58 4.05
N LYS A 221 -3.48 -28.55 5.08
CA LYS A 221 -4.89 -28.93 4.95
C LYS A 221 -5.66 -28.04 3.98
N VAL A 222 -5.41 -26.71 4.00
CA VAL A 222 -6.00 -25.80 3.01
C VAL A 222 -5.59 -26.23 1.59
N ALA A 223 -4.30 -26.47 1.33
CA ALA A 223 -3.84 -26.92 0.04
C ALA A 223 -4.52 -28.23 -0.41
N GLN A 224 -4.66 -29.20 0.50
CA GLN A 224 -5.32 -30.47 0.22
C GLN A 224 -6.82 -30.32 -0.04
N THR A 225 -7.51 -29.48 0.75
CA THR A 225 -8.97 -29.27 0.62
C THR A 225 -9.34 -28.69 -0.74
N TYR A 226 -8.46 -27.89 -1.34
CA TYR A 226 -8.70 -27.22 -2.61
C TYR A 226 -7.77 -27.70 -3.73
N ALA A 227 -7.19 -28.92 -3.61
CA ALA A 227 -6.25 -29.47 -4.59
C ALA A 227 -6.88 -29.62 -5.99
N ASP A 228 -8.16 -30.00 -6.05
CA ASP A 228 -8.92 -30.19 -7.29
C ASP A 228 -9.57 -28.88 -7.82
N GLY A 229 -9.17 -27.73 -7.25
CA GLY A 229 -9.74 -26.43 -7.56
C GLY A 229 -10.77 -25.95 -6.53
N ILE A 230 -11.35 -24.77 -6.79
CA ILE A 230 -12.36 -24.20 -5.91
C ILE A 230 -13.69 -24.92 -6.19
N PRO A 231 -14.30 -25.61 -5.19
CA PRO A 231 -15.61 -26.22 -5.36
C PRO A 231 -16.64 -25.17 -5.80
N ASN A 232 -17.51 -25.53 -6.70
CA ASN A 232 -18.66 -24.70 -7.05
C ASN A 232 -19.49 -24.45 -5.78
N ALA A 233 -19.79 -23.17 -5.50
CA ALA A 233 -20.58 -22.72 -4.36
C ALA A 233 -22.05 -23.10 -4.52
#